data_33507797bb70211b4445e1ad7d7f137c
#
_entry.id   33507797bb70211b4445e1ad7d7f137c
#
_cell.length_a   1.000
_cell.length_b   1.000
_cell.length_c   1.000
_cell.angle_alpha   90.00
_cell.angle_beta   90.00
_cell.angle_gamma   90.00
#
_symmetry.space_group_name_H-M   'P 1'
#
loop_
_entity.id
_entity.type
_entity.pdbx_description
1 polymer ?
#
loop_
_entity_poly.entity_id
_entity_poly.type
_entity_poly.pdbx_seq_one_letter_code
_entity_poly.pdbx_strand_id
1 'polypeptide(L)'
;MAFACPAVAQTAGTAEMARPDIPSLLQELKSNDPSIWRKAQADILREWSSSGSSSMDLLLERGRKALEHDNTDAAIDHLTALIDHAPDFAEGYNMRAMAYYETGLFGPALADLGHALQLNPHQFGALAGLGMILEDSGFDKPALAAYKASAAIDPHQPSVNQAIARLTRKAEGEEI
;
A
#
# COMPACT_ATOMS: atom_id res chain seq x y z
N MET A 1 -22.77 15.03 63.65
CA MET A 1 -23.00 15.61 62.31
C MET A 1 -21.86 15.13 61.44
N ALA A 2 -22.11 14.15 60.57
CA ALA A 2 -21.13 13.58 59.65
C ALA A 2 -21.32 14.21 58.28
N PHE A 3 -20.32 14.92 57.77
CA PHE A 3 -20.30 15.46 56.41
C PHE A 3 -19.83 14.40 55.45
N ALA A 4 -20.73 13.91 54.62
CA ALA A 4 -20.39 13.05 53.50
C ALA A 4 -19.87 13.92 52.34
N CYS A 5 -18.64 13.69 51.90
CA CYS A 5 -18.06 14.26 50.67
C CYS A 5 -18.50 13.43 49.49
N PRO A 6 -19.08 13.97 48.41
CA PRO A 6 -19.33 13.20 47.21
C PRO A 6 -18.03 13.01 46.43
N ALA A 7 -17.65 11.75 46.19
CA ALA A 7 -16.59 11.42 45.27
C ALA A 7 -17.04 11.69 43.84
N VAL A 8 -16.45 12.69 43.22
CA VAL A 8 -16.57 12.93 41.78
C VAL A 8 -15.72 11.89 41.05
N ALA A 9 -16.37 10.88 40.46
CA ALA A 9 -15.73 9.97 39.55
C ALA A 9 -15.38 10.73 38.25
N GLN A 10 -14.11 11.10 38.10
CA GLN A 10 -13.58 11.52 36.81
C GLN A 10 -13.50 10.28 35.89
N THR A 11 -14.47 10.16 35.02
CA THR A 11 -14.33 9.28 33.85
C THR A 11 -13.30 9.89 32.95
N ALA A 12 -12.03 9.42 33.04
CA ALA A 12 -11.03 9.64 32.04
C ALA A 12 -11.49 8.87 30.78
N GLY A 13 -12.26 9.55 29.93
CA GLY A 13 -12.51 9.12 28.58
C GLY A 13 -11.17 9.05 27.86
N THR A 14 -10.62 7.85 27.70
CA THR A 14 -9.61 7.60 26.69
C THR A 14 -10.27 7.97 25.38
N ALA A 15 -9.86 9.10 24.81
CA ALA A 15 -10.21 9.46 23.45
C ALA A 15 -9.60 8.35 22.57
N GLU A 16 -10.39 7.34 22.25
CA GLU A 16 -10.12 6.39 21.19
C GLU A 16 -9.94 7.25 19.93
N MET A 17 -8.70 7.40 19.51
CA MET A 17 -8.40 8.15 18.28
C MET A 17 -9.15 7.45 17.17
N ALA A 18 -10.22 8.10 16.69
CA ALA A 18 -11.04 7.58 15.61
C ALA A 18 -10.11 7.18 14.44
N ARG A 19 -10.26 5.96 13.95
CA ARG A 19 -9.52 5.51 12.77
C ARG A 19 -9.77 6.50 11.64
N PRO A 20 -8.74 6.82 10.84
CA PRO A 20 -8.91 7.75 9.72
C PRO A 20 -9.99 7.24 8.78
N ASP A 21 -10.84 8.14 8.31
CA ASP A 21 -11.84 7.84 7.28
C ASP A 21 -11.15 7.70 5.93
N ILE A 22 -10.86 6.48 5.51
CA ILE A 22 -10.17 6.16 4.25
C ILE A 22 -10.86 6.81 3.04
N PRO A 23 -12.20 6.76 2.86
CA PRO A 23 -12.87 7.47 1.76
C PRO A 23 -12.54 8.97 1.71
N SER A 24 -12.51 9.65 2.84
CA SER A 24 -12.14 11.08 2.91
C SER A 24 -10.67 11.29 2.53
N LEU A 25 -9.77 10.47 3.08
CA LEU A 25 -8.34 10.56 2.75
C LEU A 25 -8.06 10.30 1.26
N LEU A 26 -8.78 9.38 0.62
CA LEU A 26 -8.67 9.14 -0.83
C LEU A 26 -9.14 10.34 -1.68
N GLN A 27 -10.04 11.17 -1.15
CA GLN A 27 -10.41 12.43 -1.79
C GLN A 27 -9.34 13.50 -1.57
N GLU A 28 -8.83 13.64 -0.36
CA GLU A 28 -7.76 14.56 -0.01
C GLU A 28 -6.46 14.25 -0.78
N LEU A 29 -6.20 12.97 -1.06
CA LEU A 29 -5.06 12.51 -1.86
C LEU A 29 -5.05 13.11 -3.27
N LYS A 30 -6.22 13.48 -3.82
CA LYS A 30 -6.36 14.12 -5.14
C LYS A 30 -6.22 15.66 -5.10
N SER A 31 -5.97 16.24 -3.93
CA SER A 31 -5.77 17.68 -3.78
C SER A 31 -4.55 18.16 -4.56
N ASN A 32 -4.60 19.38 -5.11
CA ASN A 32 -3.43 20.05 -5.68
C ASN A 32 -2.53 20.69 -4.63
N ASP A 33 -2.99 20.79 -3.36
CA ASP A 33 -2.19 21.32 -2.26
C ASP A 33 -1.26 20.25 -1.68
N PRO A 34 0.08 20.46 -1.76
CA PRO A 34 1.05 19.49 -1.27
C PRO A 34 0.95 19.21 0.24
N SER A 35 0.43 20.14 1.04
CA SER A 35 0.26 19.94 2.47
C SER A 35 -0.89 18.98 2.77
N ILE A 36 -1.92 18.99 1.94
CA ILE A 36 -3.10 18.14 2.06
C ILE A 36 -2.79 16.72 1.55
N TRP A 37 -2.38 16.60 0.28
CA TRP A 37 -2.21 15.27 -0.31
C TRP A 37 -1.09 14.46 0.33
N ARG A 38 0.04 15.09 0.74
CA ARG A 38 1.12 14.37 1.41
C ARG A 38 0.69 13.81 2.76
N LYS A 39 -0.09 14.60 3.50
CA LYS A 39 -0.65 14.14 4.77
C LYS A 39 -1.61 12.98 4.55
N ALA A 40 -2.53 13.11 3.60
CA ALA A 40 -3.49 12.05 3.27
C ALA A 40 -2.78 10.77 2.83
N GLN A 41 -1.76 10.87 1.97
CA GLN A 41 -0.96 9.72 1.53
C GLN A 41 -0.29 9.02 2.71
N ALA A 42 0.36 9.78 3.60
CA ALA A 42 1.02 9.22 4.78
C ALA A 42 0.01 8.53 5.73
N ASP A 43 -1.17 9.12 5.92
CA ASP A 43 -2.21 8.58 6.77
C ASP A 43 -2.81 7.30 6.17
N ILE A 44 -3.04 7.25 4.85
CA ILE A 44 -3.49 6.06 4.12
C ILE A 44 -2.46 4.93 4.24
N LEU A 45 -1.21 5.20 3.94
CA LEU A 45 -0.15 4.18 3.99
C LEU A 45 0.06 3.64 5.41
N ARG A 46 -0.07 4.49 6.43
CA ARG A 46 -0.02 4.06 7.82
C ARG A 46 -1.18 3.14 8.19
N GLU A 47 -2.41 3.49 7.80
CA GLU A 47 -3.59 2.66 8.06
C GLU A 47 -3.50 1.31 7.33
N TRP A 48 -3.10 1.32 6.05
CA TRP A 48 -2.91 0.09 5.28
C TRP A 48 -1.73 -0.78 5.76
N SER A 49 -0.82 -0.21 6.55
CA SER A 49 0.31 -0.93 7.16
C SER A 49 -0.01 -1.47 8.56
N SER A 50 -1.21 -1.25 9.06
CA SER A 50 -1.65 -1.73 10.37
C SER A 50 -2.62 -2.91 10.22
N SER A 51 -2.18 -4.09 10.65
CA SER A 51 -3.01 -5.30 10.64
C SER A 51 -3.99 -5.37 11.81
N GLY A 52 -3.81 -4.50 12.81
CA GLY A 52 -4.49 -4.58 14.11
C GLY A 52 -3.83 -5.56 15.09
N SER A 53 -2.73 -6.21 14.71
CA SER A 53 -1.94 -7.11 15.56
C SER A 53 -0.48 -6.69 15.55
N SER A 54 0.06 -6.31 16.69
CA SER A 54 1.46 -5.88 16.81
C SER A 54 2.46 -6.95 16.37
N SER A 55 2.12 -8.23 16.49
CA SER A 55 2.96 -9.33 16.02
C SER A 55 2.99 -9.40 14.49
N MET A 56 1.86 -9.16 13.83
CA MET A 56 1.76 -9.14 12.37
C MET A 56 2.41 -7.87 11.80
N ASP A 57 2.20 -6.73 12.44
CA ASP A 57 2.87 -5.47 12.06
C ASP A 57 4.39 -5.61 12.18
N LEU A 58 4.91 -6.37 13.16
CA LEU A 58 6.33 -6.67 13.28
C LEU A 58 6.84 -7.56 12.13
N LEU A 59 6.05 -8.53 11.67
CA LEU A 59 6.42 -9.36 10.50
C LEU A 59 6.47 -8.52 9.23
N LEU A 60 5.51 -7.61 9.04
CA LEU A 60 5.53 -6.65 7.93
C LEU A 60 6.80 -5.79 7.95
N GLU A 61 7.13 -5.24 9.13
CA GLU A 61 8.31 -4.40 9.30
C GLU A 61 9.62 -5.17 9.04
N ARG A 62 9.71 -6.43 9.46
CA ARG A 62 10.86 -7.30 9.15
C ARG A 62 10.98 -7.58 7.66
N GLY A 63 9.84 -7.84 6.99
CA GLY A 63 9.81 -8.01 5.54
C GLY A 63 10.31 -6.76 4.79
N ARG A 64 9.82 -5.58 5.18
CA ARG A 64 10.30 -4.30 4.62
C ARG A 64 11.79 -4.09 4.82
N LYS A 65 12.28 -4.27 6.04
CA LYS A 65 13.72 -4.14 6.33
C LYS A 65 14.57 -5.12 5.56
N ALA A 66 14.09 -6.33 5.36
CA ALA A 66 14.80 -7.32 4.56
C ALA A 66 14.91 -6.87 3.09
N LEU A 67 13.84 -6.29 2.50
CA LEU A 67 13.88 -5.68 1.17
C LEU A 67 14.85 -4.49 1.11
N GLU A 68 14.81 -3.59 2.09
CA GLU A 68 15.73 -2.44 2.16
C GLU A 68 17.22 -2.84 2.20
N HIS A 69 17.52 -4.08 2.57
CA HIS A 69 18.87 -4.65 2.64
C HIS A 69 19.14 -5.70 1.54
N ASP A 70 18.34 -5.71 0.47
CA ASP A 70 18.44 -6.65 -0.66
C ASP A 70 18.39 -8.13 -0.22
N ASN A 71 17.80 -8.43 0.95
CA ASN A 71 17.62 -9.78 1.45
C ASN A 71 16.21 -10.30 1.13
N THR A 72 16.00 -10.57 -0.14
CA THR A 72 14.68 -10.97 -0.68
C THR A 72 14.18 -12.29 -0.12
N ASP A 73 15.06 -13.26 0.17
CA ASP A 73 14.68 -14.54 0.76
C ASP A 73 14.07 -14.34 2.15
N ALA A 74 14.75 -13.56 3.02
CA ALA A 74 14.22 -13.24 4.35
C ALA A 74 12.94 -12.42 4.28
N ALA A 75 12.79 -11.55 3.28
CA ALA A 75 11.56 -10.81 3.05
C ALA A 75 10.40 -11.75 2.73
N ILE A 76 10.60 -12.68 1.80
CA ILE A 76 9.60 -13.68 1.42
C ILE A 76 9.20 -14.53 2.62
N ASP A 77 10.16 -14.98 3.43
CA ASP A 77 9.89 -15.80 4.63
C ASP A 77 9.03 -15.04 5.65
N HIS A 78 9.41 -13.80 6.00
CA HIS A 78 8.66 -12.98 6.96
C HIS A 78 7.25 -12.63 6.45
N LEU A 79 7.12 -12.29 5.17
CA LEU A 79 5.84 -11.91 4.58
C LEU A 79 4.95 -13.13 4.34
N THR A 80 5.52 -14.31 4.09
CA THR A 80 4.76 -15.55 4.05
C THR A 80 4.19 -15.89 5.42
N ALA A 81 5.02 -15.83 6.48
CA ALA A 81 4.54 -16.01 7.84
C ALA A 81 3.44 -14.98 8.21
N LEU A 82 3.57 -13.73 7.77
CA LEU A 82 2.54 -12.71 7.94
C LEU A 82 1.22 -13.14 7.30
N ILE A 83 1.25 -13.53 6.03
CA ILE A 83 0.06 -13.91 5.26
C ILE A 83 -0.61 -15.16 5.82
N ASP A 84 0.17 -16.14 6.28
CA ASP A 84 -0.35 -17.36 6.91
C ASP A 84 -1.17 -17.07 8.17
N HIS A 85 -0.82 -16.01 8.90
CA HIS A 85 -1.51 -15.60 10.13
C HIS A 85 -2.54 -14.49 9.93
N ALA A 86 -2.43 -13.72 8.86
CA ALA A 86 -3.32 -12.61 8.53
C ALA A 86 -3.67 -12.63 7.02
N PRO A 87 -4.42 -13.64 6.56
CA PRO A 87 -4.71 -13.83 5.13
C PRO A 87 -5.55 -12.72 4.50
N ASP A 88 -6.22 -11.90 5.30
CA ASP A 88 -7.03 -10.77 4.84
C ASP A 88 -6.24 -9.44 4.82
N PHE A 89 -4.94 -9.49 5.09
CA PHE A 89 -4.11 -8.29 5.17
C PHE A 89 -3.42 -7.99 3.82
N ALA A 90 -4.04 -7.12 3.03
CA ALA A 90 -3.64 -6.80 1.66
C ALA A 90 -2.17 -6.37 1.52
N GLU A 91 -1.64 -5.59 2.49
CA GLU A 91 -0.26 -5.10 2.44
C GLU A 91 0.78 -6.22 2.53
N GLY A 92 0.46 -7.32 3.21
CA GLY A 92 1.33 -8.50 3.26
C GLY A 92 1.61 -9.06 1.87
N TYR A 93 0.56 -9.23 1.07
CA TYR A 93 0.66 -9.69 -0.32
C TYR A 93 1.38 -8.66 -1.21
N ASN A 94 1.04 -7.37 -1.08
CA ASN A 94 1.69 -6.30 -1.83
C ASN A 94 3.21 -6.29 -1.60
N MET A 95 3.65 -6.39 -0.36
CA MET A 95 5.07 -6.41 -0.02
C MET A 95 5.77 -7.70 -0.47
N ARG A 96 5.11 -8.87 -0.38
CA ARG A 96 5.70 -10.12 -0.88
C ARG A 96 5.81 -10.13 -2.41
N ALA A 97 4.86 -9.52 -3.10
CA ALA A 97 4.94 -9.34 -4.54
C ALA A 97 6.17 -8.52 -4.95
N MET A 98 6.55 -7.49 -4.18
CA MET A 98 7.79 -6.73 -4.41
C MET A 98 9.02 -7.64 -4.26
N ALA A 99 9.07 -8.47 -3.22
CA ALA A 99 10.18 -9.42 -3.05
C ALA A 99 10.28 -10.43 -4.21
N TYR A 100 9.15 -10.94 -4.68
CA TYR A 100 9.12 -11.82 -5.85
C TYR A 100 9.52 -11.09 -7.13
N TYR A 101 9.13 -9.84 -7.30
CA TYR A 101 9.54 -9.03 -8.45
C TYR A 101 11.07 -8.86 -8.50
N GLU A 102 11.71 -8.51 -7.38
CA GLU A 102 13.16 -8.33 -7.27
C GLU A 102 13.94 -9.61 -7.59
N THR A 103 13.35 -10.77 -7.36
CA THR A 103 13.95 -12.08 -7.74
C THR A 103 13.57 -12.55 -9.14
N GLY A 104 12.81 -11.76 -9.90
CA GLY A 104 12.33 -12.11 -11.23
C GLY A 104 11.20 -13.15 -11.25
N LEU A 105 10.62 -13.48 -10.11
CA LEU A 105 9.51 -14.42 -9.97
C LEU A 105 8.16 -13.73 -10.27
N PHE A 106 7.99 -13.30 -11.52
CA PHE A 106 6.82 -12.50 -11.95
C PHE A 106 5.49 -13.23 -11.80
N GLY A 107 5.44 -14.55 -11.97
CA GLY A 107 4.22 -15.34 -11.79
C GLY A 107 3.67 -15.25 -10.35
N PRO A 108 4.45 -15.63 -9.33
CA PRO A 108 4.08 -15.43 -7.93
C PRO A 108 3.77 -13.97 -7.58
N ALA A 109 4.56 -13.01 -8.07
CA ALA A 109 4.32 -11.58 -7.84
C ALA A 109 2.95 -11.13 -8.37
N LEU A 110 2.57 -11.53 -9.58
CA LEU A 110 1.25 -11.23 -10.16
C LEU A 110 0.10 -11.86 -9.36
N ALA A 111 0.30 -13.09 -8.87
CA ALA A 111 -0.70 -13.75 -8.03
C ALA A 111 -0.94 -12.98 -6.72
N ASP A 112 0.13 -12.56 -6.06
CA ASP A 112 0.05 -11.78 -4.83
C ASP A 112 -0.56 -10.39 -5.05
N LEU A 113 -0.16 -9.67 -6.12
CA LEU A 113 -0.80 -8.39 -6.46
C LEU A 113 -2.28 -8.54 -6.76
N GLY A 114 -2.67 -9.61 -7.45
CA GLY A 114 -4.08 -9.93 -7.69
C GLY A 114 -4.85 -10.14 -6.38
N HIS A 115 -4.24 -10.82 -5.41
CA HIS A 115 -4.83 -11.03 -4.08
C HIS A 115 -4.93 -9.73 -3.28
N ALA A 116 -3.86 -8.95 -3.26
CA ALA A 116 -3.85 -7.63 -2.61
C ALA A 116 -4.96 -6.72 -3.14
N LEU A 117 -5.17 -6.69 -4.45
CA LEU A 117 -6.20 -5.87 -5.10
C LEU A 117 -7.63 -6.42 -4.90
N GLN A 118 -7.81 -7.73 -4.69
CA GLN A 118 -9.09 -8.28 -4.28
C GLN A 118 -9.46 -7.85 -2.84
N LEU A 119 -8.48 -7.80 -1.94
CA LEU A 119 -8.66 -7.36 -0.55
C LEU A 119 -8.80 -5.84 -0.45
N ASN A 120 -8.01 -5.10 -1.21
CA ASN A 120 -8.03 -3.63 -1.23
C ASN A 120 -7.90 -3.09 -2.67
N PRO A 121 -9.02 -2.85 -3.38
CA PRO A 121 -9.01 -2.32 -4.75
C PRO A 121 -8.39 -0.92 -4.88
N HIS A 122 -8.24 -0.18 -3.79
CA HIS A 122 -7.66 1.15 -3.76
C HIS A 122 -6.14 1.16 -3.52
N GLN A 123 -5.50 0.01 -3.41
CA GLN A 123 -4.08 -0.08 -3.14
C GLN A 123 -3.26 0.33 -4.36
N PHE A 124 -3.03 1.64 -4.49
CA PHE A 124 -2.35 2.23 -5.65
C PHE A 124 -0.92 1.70 -5.84
N GLY A 125 -0.22 1.34 -4.76
CA GLY A 125 1.08 0.67 -4.84
C GLY A 125 1.02 -0.69 -5.55
N ALA A 126 0.01 -1.50 -5.25
CA ALA A 126 -0.19 -2.80 -5.91
C ALA A 126 -0.55 -2.63 -7.40
N LEU A 127 -1.35 -1.62 -7.75
CA LEU A 127 -1.63 -1.27 -9.15
C LEU A 127 -0.38 -0.81 -9.89
N ALA A 128 0.48 -0.02 -9.23
CA ALA A 128 1.76 0.40 -9.80
C ALA A 128 2.70 -0.80 -10.02
N GLY A 129 2.81 -1.69 -9.02
CA GLY A 129 3.59 -2.93 -9.14
C GLY A 129 3.10 -3.85 -10.27
N LEU A 130 1.77 -3.98 -10.41
CA LEU A 130 1.17 -4.70 -11.53
C LEU A 130 1.58 -4.07 -12.88
N GLY A 131 1.56 -2.74 -12.98
CA GLY A 131 2.02 -2.02 -14.15
C GLY A 131 3.49 -2.32 -14.48
N MET A 132 4.37 -2.31 -13.48
CA MET A 132 5.80 -2.62 -13.65
C MET A 132 6.03 -4.03 -14.21
N ILE A 133 5.44 -5.04 -13.59
CA ILE A 133 5.61 -6.43 -14.02
C ILE A 133 5.09 -6.64 -15.46
N LEU A 134 3.94 -6.04 -15.78
CA LEU A 134 3.36 -6.13 -17.13
C LEU A 134 4.24 -5.43 -18.16
N GLU A 135 4.81 -4.27 -17.83
CA GLU A 135 5.73 -3.56 -18.72
C GLU A 135 7.01 -4.36 -18.97
N ASP A 136 7.65 -4.88 -17.92
CA ASP A 136 8.86 -5.70 -18.03
C ASP A 136 8.62 -7.01 -18.79
N SER A 137 7.38 -7.49 -18.75
CA SER A 137 6.93 -8.65 -19.53
C SER A 137 6.55 -8.31 -20.98
N GLY A 138 6.66 -7.04 -21.39
CA GLY A 138 6.34 -6.58 -22.76
C GLY A 138 4.84 -6.35 -23.02
N PHE A 139 4.01 -6.36 -22.00
CA PHE A 139 2.57 -6.12 -22.11
C PHE A 139 2.23 -4.62 -21.92
N ASP A 140 2.73 -3.76 -22.82
CA ASP A 140 2.63 -2.30 -22.71
C ASP A 140 1.19 -1.76 -22.50
N LYS A 141 0.21 -2.29 -23.24
CA LYS A 141 -1.18 -1.82 -23.13
C LYS A 141 -1.82 -2.17 -21.77
N PRO A 142 -1.74 -3.41 -21.27
CA PRO A 142 -2.15 -3.72 -19.90
C PRO A 142 -1.36 -2.95 -18.83
N ALA A 143 -0.05 -2.77 -19.00
CA ALA A 143 0.78 -1.98 -18.09
C ALA A 143 0.29 -0.53 -17.99
N LEU A 144 0.05 0.11 -19.14
CA LEU A 144 -0.50 1.47 -19.20
C LEU A 144 -1.86 1.58 -18.50
N ALA A 145 -2.71 0.56 -18.64
CA ALA A 145 -4.01 0.52 -17.96
C ALA A 145 -3.85 0.44 -16.43
N ALA A 146 -2.94 -0.42 -15.94
CA ALA A 146 -2.65 -0.57 -14.52
C ALA A 146 -2.05 0.71 -13.92
N TYR A 147 -1.10 1.35 -14.59
CA TYR A 147 -0.54 2.64 -14.16
C TYR A 147 -1.59 3.75 -14.13
N LYS A 148 -2.46 3.83 -15.14
CA LYS A 148 -3.56 4.81 -15.14
C LYS A 148 -4.55 4.57 -14.00
N ALA A 149 -4.84 3.31 -13.66
CA ALA A 149 -5.67 2.97 -12.53
C ALA A 149 -5.02 3.40 -11.20
N SER A 150 -3.70 3.19 -11.04
CA SER A 150 -2.94 3.68 -9.89
C SER A 150 -2.99 5.22 -9.78
N ALA A 151 -2.69 5.93 -10.87
CA ALA A 151 -2.70 7.40 -10.91
C ALA A 151 -4.10 8.01 -10.71
N ALA A 152 -5.18 7.28 -11.02
CA ALA A 152 -6.55 7.73 -10.74
C ALA A 152 -6.87 7.74 -9.24
N ILE A 153 -6.17 6.94 -8.44
CA ILE A 153 -6.28 6.90 -6.98
C ILE A 153 -5.31 7.91 -6.36
N ASP A 154 -4.02 7.79 -6.69
CA ASP A 154 -2.96 8.71 -6.27
C ASP A 154 -2.28 9.34 -7.49
N PRO A 155 -2.63 10.60 -7.86
CA PRO A 155 -2.02 11.29 -8.99
C PRO A 155 -0.60 11.78 -8.71
N HIS A 156 -0.13 11.70 -7.48
CA HIS A 156 1.14 12.27 -7.03
C HIS A 156 2.30 11.26 -6.99
N GLN A 157 2.28 10.26 -7.88
CA GLN A 157 3.31 9.24 -8.04
C GLN A 157 4.21 9.56 -9.25
N PRO A 158 5.43 10.13 -9.06
CA PRO A 158 6.27 10.57 -10.18
C PRO A 158 6.67 9.44 -11.13
N SER A 159 7.02 8.27 -10.61
CA SER A 159 7.42 7.09 -11.41
C SER A 159 6.27 6.57 -12.27
N VAL A 160 5.07 6.46 -11.70
CA VAL A 160 3.85 6.05 -12.40
C VAL A 160 3.52 7.03 -13.53
N ASN A 161 3.55 8.33 -13.24
CA ASN A 161 3.27 9.37 -14.23
C ASN A 161 4.29 9.38 -15.39
N GLN A 162 5.58 9.11 -15.09
CA GLN A 162 6.62 8.94 -16.12
C GLN A 162 6.36 7.70 -16.97
N ALA A 163 5.99 6.57 -16.37
CA ALA A 163 5.64 5.34 -17.08
C ALA A 163 4.43 5.55 -18.00
N ILE A 164 3.38 6.22 -17.52
CA ILE A 164 2.22 6.58 -18.34
C ILE A 164 2.64 7.42 -19.54
N ALA A 165 3.44 8.46 -19.33
CA ALA A 165 3.90 9.33 -20.41
C ALA A 165 4.75 8.57 -21.44
N ARG A 166 5.64 7.69 -21.01
CA ARG A 166 6.49 6.85 -21.87
C ARG A 166 5.66 5.88 -22.70
N LEU A 167 4.77 5.12 -22.07
CA LEU A 167 3.96 4.11 -22.74
C LEU A 167 2.90 4.73 -23.67
N THR A 168 2.39 5.92 -23.32
CA THR A 168 1.47 6.65 -24.22
C THR A 168 2.17 7.06 -25.51
N ARG A 169 3.36 7.66 -25.43
CA ARG A 169 4.16 8.03 -26.63
C ARG A 169 4.50 6.81 -27.49
N LYS A 170 4.90 5.69 -26.84
CA LYS A 170 5.17 4.43 -27.54
C LYS A 170 3.94 3.91 -28.29
N ALA A 171 2.75 4.02 -27.68
CA ALA A 171 1.50 3.60 -28.30
C ALA A 171 1.07 4.51 -29.48
N GLU A 172 1.45 5.78 -29.46
CA GLU A 172 1.19 6.77 -30.51
C GLU A 172 2.23 6.70 -31.67
N GLY A 173 3.23 5.83 -31.57
CA GLY A 173 4.24 5.62 -32.60
C GLY A 173 5.38 6.64 -32.57
N GLU A 174 5.54 7.40 -31.51
CA GLU A 174 6.71 8.23 -31.29
C GLU A 174 7.91 7.37 -30.86
N GLU A 175 8.98 7.34 -31.68
CA GLU A 175 10.22 6.68 -31.29
C GLU A 175 10.83 7.36 -30.05
N ILE A 176 11.22 6.52 -29.07
CA ILE A 176 11.85 6.95 -27.82
C ILE A 176 13.35 6.99 -28.00
#